data_43f0fa437df2013bdf66c447e3ced317
#
_entry.id   43f0fa437df2013bdf66c447e3ced317
#
_cell.length_a   1.000
_cell.length_b   1.000
_cell.length_c   1.000
_cell.angle_alpha   90.00
_cell.angle_beta   90.00
_cell.angle_gamma   90.00
#
_symmetry.space_group_name_H-M   'P 1'
#
loop_
_entity.id
_entity.type
_entity.pdbx_description
1 polymer ?
#
loop_
_entity_poly.entity_id
_entity_poly.type
_entity_poly.pdbx_seq_one_letter_code
_entity_poly.pdbx_strand_id
1 'polypeptide(L)'
;MPSWLKGLLTVVLWTVLPAGVVAGALSASNNLPRYSWVVVAVGIFGLAYGLEACILTIYDLGSPKGWISLLVDMTWSAPNTVWGFVVGNLIFWFVGSPSRADSADQGWIVFKPYSSSGFGHGVLQTHGTVNLGGPGQHEKMHLLQARIFGPLFLPLYLLCYAVTTTIQVLWTATLGWVLVLAKVRQKAPLQPPAASVVGGFFGWIYYATLFELWAYASGNP
;
A
#
# COMPACT_ATOMS: atom_id res chain seq x y z
N MET A 1 -12.00 -4.55 25.92
CA MET A 1 -10.94 -3.58 26.29
C MET A 1 -11.47 -2.17 26.02
N PRO A 2 -11.30 -1.21 26.94
CA PRO A 2 -11.70 0.19 26.74
C PRO A 2 -10.96 0.83 25.54
N SER A 3 -11.62 1.77 24.84
CA SER A 3 -11.05 2.41 23.63
C SER A 3 -9.74 3.17 23.91
N TRP A 4 -9.67 3.88 25.02
CA TRP A 4 -8.46 4.60 25.41
C TRP A 4 -7.27 3.68 25.62
N LEU A 5 -7.51 2.48 26.18
CA LEU A 5 -6.45 1.49 26.42
C LEU A 5 -5.95 0.86 25.10
N LYS A 6 -6.88 0.57 24.16
CA LYS A 6 -6.50 0.14 22.80
C LYS A 6 -5.60 1.16 22.11
N GLY A 7 -5.99 2.44 22.18
CA GLY A 7 -5.20 3.53 21.62
C GLY A 7 -3.82 3.67 22.26
N LEU A 8 -3.77 3.68 23.59
CA LEU A 8 -2.50 3.75 24.33
C LEU A 8 -1.57 2.60 23.98
N LEU A 9 -2.09 1.37 23.95
CA LEU A 9 -1.31 0.20 23.55
C LEU A 9 -0.80 0.31 22.11
N THR A 10 -1.61 0.79 21.18
CA THR A 10 -1.17 1.03 19.80
C THR A 10 0.03 1.97 19.76
N VAL A 11 -0.04 3.12 20.44
CA VAL A 11 1.06 4.09 20.49
C VAL A 11 2.31 3.49 21.14
N VAL A 12 2.17 2.87 22.32
CA VAL A 12 3.31 2.30 23.04
C VAL A 12 3.98 1.18 22.24
N LEU A 13 3.21 0.28 21.66
CA LEU A 13 3.76 -0.84 20.91
C LEU A 13 4.49 -0.36 19.65
N TRP A 14 3.92 0.58 18.89
CA TRP A 14 4.59 1.15 17.72
C TRP A 14 5.86 1.91 18.07
N THR A 15 5.89 2.61 19.20
CA THR A 15 7.06 3.36 19.64
C THR A 15 8.17 2.44 20.13
N VAL A 16 7.82 1.44 20.94
CA VAL A 16 8.82 0.67 21.71
C VAL A 16 9.30 -0.58 20.98
N LEU A 17 8.41 -1.34 20.33
CA LEU A 17 8.79 -2.64 19.77
C LEU A 17 9.75 -2.52 18.58
N PRO A 18 9.48 -1.73 17.53
CA PRO A 18 10.42 -1.59 16.42
C PRO A 18 11.75 -0.98 16.85
N ALA A 19 11.73 0.05 17.73
CA ALA A 19 12.93 0.65 18.27
C ALA A 19 13.74 -0.34 19.11
N GLY A 20 13.08 -1.16 19.93
CA GLY A 20 13.70 -2.21 20.74
C GLY A 20 14.34 -3.32 19.89
N VAL A 21 13.68 -3.75 18.81
CA VAL A 21 14.24 -4.73 17.86
C VAL A 21 15.51 -4.18 17.20
N VAL A 22 15.47 -2.92 16.72
CA VAL A 22 16.64 -2.28 16.12
C VAL A 22 17.75 -2.09 17.13
N ALA A 23 17.44 -1.67 18.35
CA ALA A 23 18.44 -1.52 19.42
C ALA A 23 19.09 -2.86 19.78
N GLY A 24 18.30 -3.94 19.87
CA GLY A 24 18.80 -5.30 20.12
C GLY A 24 19.73 -5.79 19.01
N ALA A 25 19.36 -5.60 17.74
CA ALA A 25 20.17 -6.00 16.59
C ALA A 25 21.50 -5.19 16.54
N LEU A 26 21.45 -3.88 16.77
CA LEU A 26 22.63 -3.04 16.83
C LEU A 26 23.54 -3.39 18.02
N SER A 27 22.95 -3.72 19.17
CA SER A 27 23.71 -4.17 20.34
C SER A 27 24.40 -5.51 20.08
N ALA A 28 23.69 -6.49 19.52
CA ALA A 28 24.24 -7.80 19.19
C ALA A 28 25.40 -7.72 18.18
N SER A 29 25.38 -6.71 17.30
CA SER A 29 26.45 -6.44 16.32
C SER A 29 27.53 -5.47 16.82
N ASN A 30 27.49 -5.05 18.08
CA ASN A 30 28.36 -4.02 18.69
C ASN A 30 28.32 -2.66 17.98
N ASN A 31 27.22 -2.37 17.27
CA ASN A 31 27.06 -1.12 16.51
C ASN A 31 26.15 -0.08 17.19
N LEU A 32 25.56 -0.40 18.34
CA LEU A 32 24.63 0.49 19.01
C LEU A 32 25.20 1.89 19.30
N PRO A 33 26.44 2.05 19.79
CA PRO A 33 26.99 3.39 20.04
C PRO A 33 27.09 4.26 18.80
N ARG A 34 27.40 3.63 17.65
CA ARG A 34 27.55 4.32 16.36
C ARG A 34 26.23 4.70 15.71
N TYR A 35 25.22 3.84 15.87
CA TYR A 35 23.92 3.99 15.16
C TYR A 35 22.74 4.17 16.11
N SER A 36 22.98 4.66 17.35
CA SER A 36 21.91 4.95 18.31
C SER A 36 20.83 5.92 17.77
N TRP A 37 21.24 6.84 16.88
CA TRP A 37 20.31 7.74 16.20
C TRP A 37 19.24 7.00 15.36
N VAL A 38 19.55 5.80 14.82
CA VAL A 38 18.58 4.98 14.09
C VAL A 38 17.47 4.51 15.03
N VAL A 39 17.84 4.09 16.24
CA VAL A 39 16.86 3.69 17.27
C VAL A 39 15.92 4.83 17.61
N VAL A 40 16.49 6.03 17.78
CA VAL A 40 15.70 7.24 18.06
C VAL A 40 14.79 7.58 16.87
N ALA A 41 15.30 7.53 15.64
CA ALA A 41 14.50 7.78 14.43
C ALA A 41 13.35 6.80 14.27
N VAL A 42 13.59 5.49 14.50
CA VAL A 42 12.55 4.46 14.48
C VAL A 42 11.51 4.68 15.59
N GLY A 43 11.96 5.09 16.78
CA GLY A 43 11.05 5.41 17.89
C GLY A 43 10.18 6.63 17.59
N ILE A 44 10.73 7.69 17.00
CA ILE A 44 9.98 8.89 16.58
C ILE A 44 8.98 8.53 15.50
N PHE A 45 9.39 7.74 14.47
CA PHE A 45 8.49 7.26 13.45
C PHE A 45 7.34 6.43 14.07
N GLY A 46 7.69 5.48 14.93
CA GLY A 46 6.72 4.64 15.63
C GLY A 46 5.73 5.44 16.47
N LEU A 47 6.20 6.49 17.15
CA LEU A 47 5.33 7.41 17.89
C LEU A 47 4.38 8.16 16.96
N ALA A 48 4.88 8.72 15.85
CA ALA A 48 4.06 9.47 14.89
C ALA A 48 3.00 8.58 14.25
N TYR A 49 3.40 7.42 13.73
CA TYR A 49 2.47 6.45 13.17
C TYR A 49 1.48 5.91 14.22
N GLY A 50 1.97 5.56 15.40
CA GLY A 50 1.13 5.06 16.50
C GLY A 50 0.08 6.08 16.96
N LEU A 51 0.41 7.36 16.98
CA LEU A 51 -0.55 8.44 17.28
C LEU A 51 -1.61 8.55 16.18
N GLU A 52 -1.23 8.55 14.91
CA GLU A 52 -2.18 8.58 13.80
C GLU A 52 -3.07 7.32 13.82
N ALA A 53 -2.50 6.16 13.99
CA ALA A 53 -3.22 4.89 14.10
C ALA A 53 -4.20 4.87 15.29
N CYS A 54 -3.82 5.47 16.43
CA CYS A 54 -4.66 5.63 17.60
C CYS A 54 -5.85 6.58 17.32
N ILE A 55 -5.57 7.74 16.73
CA ILE A 55 -6.60 8.75 16.39
C ILE A 55 -7.61 8.14 15.41
N LEU A 56 -7.13 7.44 14.41
CA LEU A 56 -7.94 6.80 13.36
C LEU A 56 -8.53 5.44 13.80
N THR A 57 -8.13 4.91 14.96
CA THR A 57 -8.61 3.64 15.53
C THR A 57 -8.47 2.44 14.59
N ILE A 58 -7.36 2.37 13.82
CA ILE A 58 -7.18 1.37 12.76
C ILE A 58 -6.99 -0.07 13.29
N TYR A 59 -6.48 -0.24 14.52
CA TYR A 59 -6.31 -1.56 15.12
C TYR A 59 -7.36 -1.85 16.18
N ASP A 60 -8.28 -2.78 15.90
CA ASP A 60 -9.19 -3.28 16.94
C ASP A 60 -8.48 -4.31 17.83
N LEU A 61 -7.75 -3.85 18.83
CA LEU A 61 -7.05 -4.71 19.79
C LEU A 61 -8.02 -5.47 20.73
N GLY A 62 -9.32 -5.36 20.52
CA GLY A 62 -10.32 -6.24 21.14
C GLY A 62 -10.50 -7.56 20.40
N SER A 63 -9.94 -7.69 19.20
CA SER A 63 -10.07 -8.86 18.33
C SER A 63 -8.70 -9.47 17.98
N PRO A 64 -8.62 -10.79 17.75
CA PRO A 64 -7.39 -11.43 17.25
C PRO A 64 -6.91 -10.83 15.91
N LYS A 65 -7.85 -10.48 15.02
CA LYS A 65 -7.53 -9.85 13.74
C LYS A 65 -6.78 -8.53 13.91
N GLY A 66 -7.22 -7.68 14.86
CA GLY A 66 -6.55 -6.42 15.14
C GLY A 66 -5.13 -6.59 15.64
N TRP A 67 -4.88 -7.56 16.51
CA TRP A 67 -3.54 -7.91 16.98
C TRP A 67 -2.65 -8.44 15.85
N ILE A 68 -3.16 -9.36 15.02
CA ILE A 68 -2.41 -9.89 13.88
C ILE A 68 -2.05 -8.75 12.92
N SER A 69 -3.00 -7.87 12.59
CA SER A 69 -2.75 -6.72 11.71
C SER A 69 -1.66 -5.81 12.29
N LEU A 70 -1.76 -5.45 13.58
CA LEU A 70 -0.76 -4.63 14.26
C LEU A 70 0.64 -5.27 14.18
N LEU A 71 0.75 -6.55 14.54
CA LEU A 71 2.04 -7.25 14.53
C LEU A 71 2.62 -7.36 13.12
N VAL A 72 1.80 -7.70 12.12
CA VAL A 72 2.24 -7.80 10.73
C VAL A 72 2.73 -6.44 10.22
N ASP A 73 1.97 -5.37 10.48
CA ASP A 73 2.31 -4.03 10.01
C ASP A 73 3.57 -3.47 10.69
N MET A 74 3.85 -3.86 11.96
CA MET A 74 5.07 -3.46 12.69
C MET A 74 6.32 -4.26 12.34
N THR A 75 6.15 -5.47 11.79
CA THR A 75 7.26 -6.40 11.58
C THR A 75 7.42 -6.76 10.11
N TRP A 76 6.69 -7.74 9.64
CA TRP A 76 6.78 -8.28 8.29
C TRP A 76 6.46 -7.25 7.21
N SER A 77 5.37 -6.47 7.38
CA SER A 77 4.95 -5.44 6.44
C SER A 77 5.47 -4.04 6.80
N ALA A 78 6.38 -3.91 7.74
CA ALA A 78 6.90 -2.62 8.20
C ALA A 78 7.41 -1.70 7.05
N PRO A 79 8.14 -2.18 6.02
CA PRO A 79 8.53 -1.32 4.90
C PRO A 79 7.35 -0.73 4.14
N ASN A 80 6.27 -1.50 3.96
CA ASN A 80 5.04 -1.02 3.30
C ASN A 80 4.29 -0.03 4.19
N THR A 81 4.28 -0.26 5.50
CA THR A 81 3.67 0.66 6.47
C THR A 81 4.40 2.00 6.50
N VAL A 82 5.74 1.97 6.53
CA VAL A 82 6.58 3.18 6.44
C VAL A 82 6.31 3.93 5.13
N TRP A 83 6.35 3.22 4.01
CA TRP A 83 6.08 3.81 2.69
C TRP A 83 4.68 4.44 2.62
N GLY A 84 3.65 3.71 3.02
CA GLY A 84 2.28 4.20 3.03
C GLY A 84 2.09 5.42 3.93
N PHE A 85 2.67 5.40 5.14
CA PHE A 85 2.61 6.52 6.06
C PHE A 85 3.29 7.78 5.48
N VAL A 86 4.47 7.63 4.88
CA VAL A 86 5.19 8.74 4.26
C VAL A 86 4.41 9.31 3.08
N VAL A 87 3.94 8.47 2.16
CA VAL A 87 3.14 8.90 1.01
C VAL A 87 1.83 9.53 1.46
N GLY A 88 1.11 8.90 2.38
CA GLY A 88 -0.13 9.43 2.93
C GLY A 88 0.05 10.82 3.51
N ASN A 89 1.04 10.99 4.38
CA ASN A 89 1.25 12.26 5.06
C ASN A 89 1.92 13.34 4.19
N LEU A 90 2.71 12.97 3.15
CA LEU A 90 3.31 13.95 2.24
C LEU A 90 2.42 14.31 1.06
N ILE A 91 1.55 13.42 0.62
CA ILE A 91 0.77 13.61 -0.62
C ILE A 91 -0.72 13.69 -0.33
N PHE A 92 -1.27 12.73 0.42
CA PHE A 92 -2.73 12.62 0.56
C PHE A 92 -3.35 13.74 1.39
N TRP A 93 -2.61 14.36 2.31
CA TRP A 93 -3.05 15.55 3.03
C TRP A 93 -3.35 16.75 2.11
N PHE A 94 -2.70 16.85 0.96
CA PHE A 94 -2.96 17.92 -0.01
C PHE A 94 -4.22 17.67 -0.84
N VAL A 95 -4.69 16.43 -0.93
CA VAL A 95 -5.78 16.04 -1.84
C VAL A 95 -6.98 15.43 -1.11
N GLY A 96 -6.85 15.18 0.19
CA GLY A 96 -7.90 14.58 1.01
C GLY A 96 -7.66 14.81 2.50
N SER A 97 -8.55 14.29 3.32
CA SER A 97 -8.43 14.27 4.78
C SER A 97 -8.59 12.84 5.32
N PRO A 98 -7.85 12.48 6.39
CA PRO A 98 -7.98 11.15 6.99
C PRO A 98 -9.38 10.96 7.55
N SER A 99 -9.99 9.81 7.27
CA SER A 99 -11.32 9.43 7.73
C SER A 99 -11.23 8.41 8.85
N ARG A 100 -11.57 8.83 10.07
CA ARG A 100 -11.56 7.91 11.22
C ARG A 100 -12.54 6.75 11.05
N ALA A 101 -13.75 7.03 10.56
CA ALA A 101 -14.79 6.00 10.42
C ALA A 101 -14.36 4.90 9.43
N ASP A 102 -13.88 5.30 8.24
CA ASP A 102 -13.46 4.34 7.23
C ASP A 102 -12.16 3.63 7.63
N SER A 103 -11.22 4.34 8.28
CA SER A 103 -9.98 3.73 8.78
C SER A 103 -10.25 2.68 9.85
N ALA A 104 -11.18 2.96 10.77
CA ALA A 104 -11.58 1.99 11.81
C ALA A 104 -12.29 0.77 11.22
N ASP A 105 -13.16 0.97 10.23
CA ASP A 105 -13.87 -0.12 9.56
C ASP A 105 -12.92 -1.00 8.74
N GLN A 106 -11.99 -0.40 8.05
CA GLN A 106 -11.10 -1.09 7.11
C GLN A 106 -9.85 -1.69 7.78
N GLY A 107 -9.36 -1.09 8.86
CA GLY A 107 -8.14 -1.53 9.56
C GLY A 107 -6.84 -1.05 8.90
N TRP A 108 -6.87 0.11 8.25
CA TRP A 108 -5.74 0.88 7.71
C TRP A 108 -6.11 2.35 7.54
N ILE A 109 -5.15 3.20 7.17
CA ILE A 109 -5.39 4.64 7.02
C ILE A 109 -6.15 4.91 5.72
N VAL A 110 -7.32 5.50 5.82
CA VAL A 110 -8.15 5.91 4.67
C VAL A 110 -8.24 7.43 4.62
N PHE A 111 -7.86 8.02 3.49
CA PHE A 111 -8.09 9.43 3.19
C PHE A 111 -9.33 9.58 2.30
N LYS A 112 -10.21 10.53 2.62
CA LYS A 112 -11.30 10.97 1.75
C LYS A 112 -10.85 12.13 0.89
N PRO A 113 -10.96 12.05 -0.44
CA PRO A 113 -10.57 13.15 -1.32
C PRO A 113 -11.46 14.38 -1.09
N TYR A 114 -10.87 15.58 -1.20
CA TYR A 114 -11.62 16.84 -1.09
C TYR A 114 -12.57 17.09 -2.25
N SER A 115 -12.28 16.51 -3.41
CA SER A 115 -13.18 16.60 -4.58
C SER A 115 -13.29 15.23 -5.25
N SER A 116 -14.43 14.97 -5.89
CA SER A 116 -14.65 13.79 -6.70
C SER A 116 -13.88 13.81 -8.03
N SER A 117 -13.18 14.91 -8.34
CA SER A 117 -12.43 15.08 -9.57
C SER A 117 -11.06 14.42 -9.49
N GLY A 118 -10.99 13.21 -9.92
CA GLY A 118 -9.86 12.64 -10.64
C GLY A 118 -8.50 12.44 -10.00
N PHE A 119 -8.10 13.20 -9.00
CA PHE A 119 -6.81 12.99 -8.35
C PHE A 119 -6.93 11.86 -7.34
N GLY A 120 -6.15 10.81 -7.53
CA GLY A 120 -6.16 9.63 -6.67
C GLY A 120 -6.86 8.42 -7.28
N HIS A 121 -7.54 8.57 -8.41
CA HIS A 121 -8.01 7.42 -9.16
C HIS A 121 -6.86 6.84 -10.00
N GLY A 122 -6.53 5.59 -9.79
CA GLY A 122 -5.46 4.90 -10.50
C GLY A 122 -4.20 4.68 -9.66
N VAL A 123 -3.02 4.89 -10.23
CA VAL A 123 -1.70 4.49 -9.68
C VAL A 123 -1.37 5.05 -8.30
N LEU A 124 -2.04 6.12 -7.86
CA LEU A 124 -1.77 6.77 -6.57
C LEU A 124 -2.80 6.44 -5.47
N GLN A 125 -3.73 5.52 -5.72
CA GLN A 125 -4.84 5.30 -4.80
C GLN A 125 -4.44 4.52 -3.55
N THR A 126 -3.58 3.50 -3.67
CA THR A 126 -3.18 2.66 -2.54
C THR A 126 -1.66 2.55 -2.45
N HIS A 127 -1.13 2.86 -1.28
CA HIS A 127 0.29 2.72 -0.97
C HIS A 127 0.50 2.05 0.38
N GLY A 128 1.02 0.84 0.35
CA GLY A 128 1.27 0.07 1.57
C GLY A 128 0.01 -0.09 2.42
N THR A 129 -0.07 0.57 3.56
CA THR A 129 -1.20 0.53 4.50
C THR A 129 -2.07 1.79 4.48
N VAL A 130 -1.99 2.60 3.41
CA VAL A 130 -2.73 3.86 3.25
C VAL A 130 -3.48 3.86 1.92
N ASN A 131 -4.71 4.32 1.93
CA ASN A 131 -5.56 4.42 0.75
C ASN A 131 -6.20 5.82 0.63
N LEU A 132 -6.33 6.31 -0.60
CA LEU A 132 -7.06 7.52 -0.93
C LEU A 132 -8.37 7.16 -1.65
N GLY A 133 -9.50 7.58 -1.12
CA GLY A 133 -10.78 7.53 -1.82
C GLY A 133 -11.78 6.49 -1.34
N GLY A 134 -11.44 5.70 -0.37
CA GLY A 134 -12.33 4.65 0.14
C GLY A 134 -12.22 3.37 -0.70
N PRO A 135 -11.79 2.28 -0.08
CA PRO A 135 -11.39 1.10 -0.80
C PRO A 135 -12.58 0.28 -1.30
N GLY A 136 -12.69 0.15 -2.61
CA GLY A 136 -13.36 -0.98 -3.23
C GLY A 136 -12.62 -2.30 -2.90
N GLN A 137 -13.18 -3.43 -3.28
CA GLN A 137 -12.56 -4.75 -3.03
C GLN A 137 -11.17 -4.88 -3.69
N HIS A 138 -10.98 -4.25 -4.84
CA HIS A 138 -9.70 -4.17 -5.55
C HIS A 138 -8.60 -3.56 -4.68
N GLU A 139 -8.83 -2.39 -4.12
CA GLU A 139 -7.85 -1.69 -3.27
C GLU A 139 -7.58 -2.44 -1.95
N LYS A 140 -8.63 -3.07 -1.39
CA LYS A 140 -8.47 -3.97 -0.22
C LYS A 140 -7.51 -5.11 -0.51
N MET A 141 -7.52 -5.61 -1.74
CA MET A 141 -6.61 -6.68 -2.14
C MET A 141 -5.17 -6.21 -2.16
N HIS A 142 -4.86 -5.00 -2.65
CA HIS A 142 -3.50 -4.46 -2.61
C HIS A 142 -2.97 -4.30 -1.18
N LEU A 143 -3.82 -3.89 -0.25
CA LEU A 143 -3.45 -3.82 1.17
C LEU A 143 -3.19 -5.21 1.75
N LEU A 144 -3.99 -6.20 1.38
CA LEU A 144 -3.77 -7.59 1.77
C LEU A 144 -2.49 -8.15 1.15
N GLN A 145 -2.22 -7.89 -0.12
CA GLN A 145 -0.99 -8.28 -0.81
C GLN A 145 0.24 -7.68 -0.11
N ALA A 146 0.19 -6.38 0.26
CA ALA A 146 1.27 -5.75 1.02
C ALA A 146 1.53 -6.44 2.37
N ARG A 147 0.49 -6.89 3.07
CA ARG A 147 0.63 -7.65 4.32
C ARG A 147 1.13 -9.08 4.10
N ILE A 148 0.70 -9.76 3.04
CA ILE A 148 1.13 -11.13 2.72
C ILE A 148 2.59 -11.16 2.30
N PHE A 149 2.98 -10.32 1.35
CA PHE A 149 4.32 -10.31 0.76
C PHE A 149 5.34 -9.50 1.58
N GLY A 150 4.86 -8.63 2.47
CA GLY A 150 5.74 -7.85 3.35
C GLY A 150 6.79 -7.07 2.58
N PRO A 151 8.09 -7.19 2.95
CA PRO A 151 9.16 -6.43 2.30
C PRO A 151 9.36 -6.80 0.83
N LEU A 152 8.84 -7.94 0.40
CA LEU A 152 8.92 -8.39 -0.99
C LEU A 152 7.82 -7.79 -1.87
N PHE A 153 6.78 -7.18 -1.31
CA PHE A 153 5.64 -6.68 -2.07
C PHE A 153 6.07 -5.71 -3.18
N LEU A 154 6.75 -4.63 -2.82
CA LEU A 154 7.17 -3.62 -3.80
C LEU A 154 8.16 -4.16 -4.84
N PRO A 155 9.24 -4.90 -4.46
CA PRO A 155 10.13 -5.53 -5.44
C PRO A 155 9.41 -6.47 -6.41
N LEU A 156 8.51 -7.33 -5.91
CA LEU A 156 7.76 -8.26 -6.75
C LEU A 156 6.76 -7.53 -7.65
N TYR A 157 6.09 -6.51 -7.12
CA TYR A 157 5.17 -5.68 -7.91
C TYR A 157 5.91 -5.01 -9.08
N LEU A 158 7.06 -4.39 -8.83
CA LEU A 158 7.91 -3.79 -9.85
C LEU A 158 8.45 -4.82 -10.86
N LEU A 159 8.84 -6.00 -10.39
CA LEU A 159 9.27 -7.10 -11.26
C LEU A 159 8.12 -7.54 -12.19
N CYS A 160 6.92 -7.70 -11.66
CA CYS A 160 5.76 -8.04 -12.49
C CYS A 160 5.48 -6.97 -13.54
N TYR A 161 5.59 -5.69 -13.18
CA TYR A 161 5.48 -4.59 -14.14
C TYR A 161 6.57 -4.65 -15.23
N ALA A 162 7.82 -4.90 -14.86
CA ALA A 162 8.91 -5.04 -15.83
C ALA A 162 8.68 -6.21 -16.79
N VAL A 163 8.19 -7.34 -16.30
CA VAL A 163 7.86 -8.51 -17.12
C VAL A 163 6.72 -8.20 -18.08
N THR A 164 5.60 -7.65 -17.60
CA THR A 164 4.46 -7.31 -18.45
C THR A 164 4.81 -6.24 -19.46
N THR A 165 5.63 -5.24 -19.08
CA THR A 165 6.14 -4.23 -20.00
C THR A 165 6.97 -4.87 -21.11
N THR A 166 7.90 -5.77 -20.76
CA THR A 166 8.73 -6.48 -21.74
C THR A 166 7.89 -7.29 -22.71
N ILE A 167 6.92 -8.05 -22.19
CA ILE A 167 5.98 -8.84 -23.03
C ILE A 167 5.22 -7.91 -23.97
N GLN A 168 4.70 -6.79 -23.49
CA GLN A 168 3.91 -5.86 -24.30
C GLN A 168 4.77 -5.15 -25.36
N VAL A 169 6.01 -4.79 -25.03
CA VAL A 169 6.96 -4.23 -26.01
C VAL A 169 7.26 -5.24 -27.10
N LEU A 170 7.61 -6.49 -26.74
CA LEU A 170 7.89 -7.53 -27.71
C LEU A 170 6.67 -7.85 -28.58
N TRP A 171 5.49 -7.96 -27.98
CA TRP A 171 4.24 -8.13 -28.72
C TRP A 171 3.98 -7.01 -29.70
N THR A 172 4.12 -5.76 -29.26
CA THR A 172 3.89 -4.59 -30.09
C THR A 172 4.93 -4.50 -31.22
N ALA A 173 6.19 -4.81 -30.93
CA ALA A 173 7.27 -4.79 -31.93
C ALA A 173 7.15 -5.89 -32.99
N THR A 174 6.47 -6.99 -32.70
CA THR A 174 6.32 -8.15 -33.63
C THR A 174 4.96 -8.14 -34.35
N LEU A 175 3.90 -8.51 -33.64
CA LEU A 175 2.57 -8.73 -34.20
C LEU A 175 1.58 -7.59 -33.92
N GLY A 176 1.77 -6.86 -32.81
CA GLY A 176 0.80 -5.87 -32.32
C GLY A 176 0.63 -4.70 -33.28
N TRP A 177 1.68 -4.25 -33.97
CA TRP A 177 1.60 -3.17 -34.96
C TRP A 177 0.74 -3.53 -36.16
N VAL A 178 0.72 -4.81 -36.57
CA VAL A 178 -0.15 -5.29 -37.66
C VAL A 178 -1.60 -5.15 -37.26
N LEU A 179 -1.93 -5.52 -36.01
CA LEU A 179 -3.29 -5.38 -35.47
C LEU A 179 -3.71 -3.92 -35.32
N VAL A 180 -2.78 -3.05 -34.97
CA VAL A 180 -3.01 -1.59 -34.90
C VAL A 180 -3.31 -1.04 -36.30
N LEU A 181 -2.49 -1.40 -37.30
CA LEU A 181 -2.73 -0.99 -38.70
C LEU A 181 -4.05 -1.54 -39.27
N ALA A 182 -4.41 -2.75 -38.89
CA ALA A 182 -5.69 -3.37 -39.25
C ALA A 182 -6.88 -2.81 -38.45
N LYS A 183 -6.67 -1.77 -37.61
CA LYS A 183 -7.68 -1.18 -36.72
C LYS A 183 -8.37 -2.19 -35.78
N VAL A 184 -7.74 -3.32 -35.53
CA VAL A 184 -8.21 -4.29 -34.54
C VAL A 184 -7.87 -3.75 -33.17
N ARG A 185 -8.90 -3.46 -32.35
CA ARG A 185 -8.70 -3.04 -30.97
C ARG A 185 -8.14 -4.22 -30.17
N GLN A 186 -6.95 -4.04 -29.58
CA GLN A 186 -6.49 -4.96 -28.56
C GLN A 186 -7.39 -4.80 -27.33
N LYS A 187 -8.17 -5.83 -27.04
CA LYS A 187 -8.88 -5.93 -25.76
C LYS A 187 -8.01 -6.76 -24.83
N ALA A 188 -7.42 -6.14 -23.82
CA ALA A 188 -7.03 -6.93 -22.67
C ALA A 188 -8.30 -7.54 -22.04
N PRO A 189 -8.25 -8.76 -21.48
CA PRO A 189 -9.43 -9.45 -20.97
C PRO A 189 -10.25 -8.66 -19.93
N LEU A 190 -9.67 -7.62 -19.32
CA LEU A 190 -10.26 -6.83 -18.23
C LEU A 190 -10.23 -5.32 -18.50
N GLN A 191 -9.92 -4.89 -19.73
CA GLN A 191 -9.75 -3.47 -20.03
C GLN A 191 -11.06 -2.82 -20.49
N PRO A 192 -11.41 -1.63 -19.95
CA PRO A 192 -12.34 -0.74 -20.64
C PRO A 192 -11.76 -0.36 -22.01
N PRO A 193 -12.59 -0.14 -23.04
CA PRO A 193 -12.11 0.18 -24.38
C PRO A 193 -11.24 1.44 -24.32
N ALA A 194 -9.95 1.28 -24.60
CA ALA A 194 -9.01 2.40 -24.62
C ALA A 194 -9.38 3.40 -25.72
N ALA A 195 -9.42 4.66 -25.37
CA ALA A 195 -9.74 5.73 -26.32
C ALA A 195 -8.61 5.97 -27.35
N SER A 196 -7.39 5.46 -27.07
CA SER A 196 -6.21 5.60 -27.92
C SER A 196 -5.33 4.35 -27.89
N VAL A 197 -4.48 4.18 -28.92
CA VAL A 197 -3.47 3.10 -29.00
C VAL A 197 -2.50 3.17 -27.80
N VAL A 198 -2.08 4.39 -27.44
CA VAL A 198 -1.17 4.63 -26.29
C VAL A 198 -1.85 4.23 -24.97
N GLY A 199 -3.10 4.65 -24.79
CA GLY A 199 -3.89 4.23 -23.61
C GLY A 199 -4.09 2.72 -23.56
N GLY A 200 -4.26 2.05 -24.71
CA GLY A 200 -4.33 0.60 -24.81
C GLY A 200 -3.04 -0.10 -24.41
N PHE A 201 -1.88 0.43 -24.83
CA PHE A 201 -0.58 -0.10 -24.51
C PHE A 201 -0.30 -0.07 -22.99
N PHE A 202 -0.41 1.10 -22.37
CA PHE A 202 -0.16 1.25 -20.94
C PHE A 202 -1.23 0.58 -20.09
N GLY A 203 -2.48 0.66 -20.51
CA GLY A 203 -3.57 -0.03 -19.83
C GLY A 203 -3.34 -1.55 -19.79
N TRP A 204 -2.91 -2.17 -20.90
CA TRP A 204 -2.63 -3.60 -20.91
C TRP A 204 -1.49 -3.96 -19.94
N ILE A 205 -0.40 -3.18 -19.91
CA ILE A 205 0.70 -3.40 -18.95
C ILE A 205 0.16 -3.37 -17.51
N TYR A 206 -0.64 -2.39 -17.17
CA TYR A 206 -1.25 -2.25 -15.84
C TYR A 206 -2.13 -3.47 -15.52
N TYR A 207 -3.17 -3.69 -16.29
CA TYR A 207 -4.17 -4.73 -16.00
C TYR A 207 -3.63 -6.17 -16.13
N ALA A 208 -2.60 -6.42 -16.92
CA ALA A 208 -1.99 -7.73 -17.05
C ALA A 208 -0.92 -8.03 -15.99
N THR A 209 -0.55 -7.05 -15.15
CA THR A 209 0.35 -7.28 -14.02
C THR A 209 -0.29 -8.23 -13.02
N LEU A 210 0.45 -9.24 -12.55
CA LEU A 210 -0.08 -10.33 -11.72
C LEU A 210 -0.83 -9.84 -10.47
N PHE A 211 -0.31 -8.81 -9.80
CA PHE A 211 -0.92 -8.24 -8.60
C PHE A 211 -2.25 -7.53 -8.93
N GLU A 212 -2.33 -6.87 -10.08
CA GLU A 212 -3.55 -6.25 -10.57
C GLU A 212 -4.58 -7.31 -10.98
N LEU A 213 -4.16 -8.35 -11.73
CA LEU A 213 -5.04 -9.48 -12.08
C LEU A 213 -5.64 -10.13 -10.84
N TRP A 214 -4.83 -10.34 -9.81
CA TRP A 214 -5.33 -10.87 -8.53
C TRP A 214 -6.32 -9.90 -7.87
N ALA A 215 -6.02 -8.61 -7.83
CA ALA A 215 -6.90 -7.61 -7.24
C ALA A 215 -8.24 -7.54 -7.99
N TYR A 216 -8.24 -7.57 -9.32
CA TYR A 216 -9.45 -7.62 -10.14
C TYR A 216 -10.23 -8.93 -10.00
N ALA A 217 -9.55 -10.07 -9.84
CA ALA A 217 -10.19 -11.36 -9.66
C ALA A 217 -10.89 -11.52 -8.30
N SER A 218 -10.49 -10.74 -7.29
CA SER A 218 -11.05 -10.83 -5.94
C SER A 218 -12.39 -10.11 -5.74
N GLY A 219 -12.89 -9.47 -6.77
CA GLY A 219 -14.18 -8.79 -6.72
C GLY A 219 -14.13 -7.37 -7.26
N ASN A 220 -14.79 -7.23 -8.29
CA ASN A 220 -14.81 -6.08 -9.13
C ASN A 220 -15.47 -4.84 -8.69
N PRO A 221 -15.12 -3.86 -9.37
CA PRO A 221 -15.01 -2.41 -9.28
C PRO A 221 -16.01 -1.63 -9.48
#